data_da4e2f9dc0bd1e545e49d2e2f6c635b4
#
_entry.id   da4e2f9dc0bd1e545e49d2e2f6c635b4
#
_cell.length_a   1.000
_cell.length_b   1.000
_cell.length_c   1.000
_cell.angle_alpha   90.00
_cell.angle_beta   90.00
_cell.angle_gamma   90.00
#
_symmetry.space_group_name_H-M   'P 1'
#
loop_
_entity.id
_entity.type
_entity.pdbx_description
1 polymer ?
#
loop_
_entity_poly.entity_id
_entity_poly.type
_entity_poly.pdbx_seq_one_letter_code
_entity_poly.pdbx_strand_id
1 'polypeptide(L)'
;MRVALFATCVNDALLPSTAIATVRLLERLGVDVDFPPAQSCCGQPQYNSGYPKACEPLVRRTVRAFAGYEHVVAPSGSCVAMVRDAHPRIAARAGGRLPAAVAELTPRVYELAEFLTDVLGVEDVGAWFPHRVTYHPSCHGLRLLGLGDRPLRLLRAVRGLELLELPEAEECCGFGGTFAVKNPAVSAAMAADKTANALATGAEVLCGGDNSCLLHLGGTLRRQGARLRPLHLAEILASTEAAPWRAAP
;
A
#
# COMPACT_ATOMS: atom_id res chain seq x y z
N MET A 1 15.98 -4.97 15.36
CA MET A 1 15.79 -5.47 13.96
C MET A 1 15.96 -4.29 13.03
N ARG A 2 16.70 -4.46 11.91
CA ARG A 2 16.88 -3.42 10.89
C ARG A 2 16.13 -3.81 9.61
N VAL A 3 15.33 -2.89 9.06
CA VAL A 3 14.53 -3.10 7.85
C VAL A 3 14.81 -2.04 6.80
N ALA A 4 14.63 -2.36 5.53
CA ALA A 4 14.62 -1.36 4.47
C ALA A 4 13.20 -0.91 4.19
N LEU A 5 12.96 0.40 4.18
CA LEU A 5 11.71 0.96 3.66
C LEU A 5 11.74 1.00 2.13
N PHE A 6 10.83 0.29 1.50
CA PHE A 6 10.49 0.50 0.10
C PHE A 6 9.35 1.52 0.02
N ALA A 7 9.71 2.80 -0.08
CA ALA A 7 8.73 3.90 -0.06
C ALA A 7 7.74 3.85 -1.22
N THR A 8 8.15 3.33 -2.36
CA THR A 8 7.43 3.28 -3.64
C THR A 8 7.28 4.66 -4.33
N CYS A 9 7.19 4.65 -5.65
CA CYS A 9 7.25 5.91 -6.43
C CYS A 9 6.05 6.84 -6.19
N VAL A 10 4.85 6.29 -5.99
CA VAL A 10 3.63 7.10 -5.73
C VAL A 10 3.71 7.76 -4.35
N ASN A 11 4.14 7.02 -3.34
CA ASN A 11 4.28 7.57 -1.99
C ASN A 11 5.39 8.62 -1.95
N ASP A 12 6.55 8.31 -2.54
CA ASP A 12 7.69 9.22 -2.54
C ASP A 12 7.38 10.55 -3.25
N ALA A 13 6.74 10.48 -4.44
CA ALA A 13 6.51 11.65 -5.27
C ALA A 13 5.26 12.47 -4.91
N LEU A 14 4.19 11.82 -4.44
CA LEU A 14 2.87 12.46 -4.29
C LEU A 14 2.35 12.45 -2.84
N LEU A 15 2.71 11.45 -2.04
CA LEU A 15 2.18 11.23 -0.69
C LEU A 15 3.29 10.84 0.30
N PRO A 16 4.32 11.69 0.48
CA PRO A 16 5.44 11.40 1.35
C PRO A 16 5.03 11.19 2.82
N SER A 17 3.87 11.71 3.23
CA SER A 17 3.29 11.49 4.56
C SER A 17 3.16 10.01 4.89
N THR A 18 2.80 9.17 3.93
CA THR A 18 2.66 7.72 4.13
C THR A 18 4.01 7.04 4.45
N ALA A 19 5.07 7.40 3.74
CA ALA A 19 6.41 6.87 4.01
C ALA A 19 6.91 7.35 5.38
N ILE A 20 6.72 8.63 5.70
CA ILE A 20 7.07 9.22 7.02
C ILE A 20 6.28 8.53 8.14
N ALA A 21 4.98 8.31 7.95
CA ALA A 21 4.14 7.61 8.91
C ALA A 21 4.61 6.17 9.13
N THR A 22 5.01 5.47 8.06
CA THR A 22 5.55 4.11 8.16
C THR A 22 6.84 4.09 8.97
N VAL A 23 7.77 5.01 8.74
CA VAL A 23 9.00 5.14 9.55
C VAL A 23 8.67 5.36 11.03
N ARG A 24 7.85 6.37 11.34
CA ARG A 24 7.45 6.70 12.72
C ARG A 24 6.78 5.52 13.44
N LEU A 25 5.93 4.79 12.72
CA LEU A 25 5.26 3.60 13.24
C LEU A 25 6.27 2.51 13.60
N LEU A 26 7.17 2.17 12.67
CA LEU A 26 8.16 1.12 12.85
C LEU A 26 9.19 1.47 13.92
N GLU A 27 9.68 2.71 13.94
CA GLU A 27 10.61 3.20 14.98
C GLU A 27 9.95 3.17 16.38
N ARG A 28 8.67 3.53 16.50
CA ARG A 28 7.91 3.40 17.75
C ARG A 28 7.84 1.96 18.27
N LEU A 29 7.85 0.98 17.35
CA LEU A 29 7.86 -0.45 17.65
C LEU A 29 9.30 -1.00 17.87
N GLY A 30 10.31 -0.14 17.92
CA GLY A 30 11.72 -0.55 18.15
C GLY A 30 12.41 -1.13 16.92
N VAL A 31 11.89 -0.88 15.71
CA VAL A 31 12.50 -1.29 14.45
C VAL A 31 13.36 -0.17 13.91
N ASP A 32 14.62 -0.46 13.57
CA ASP A 32 15.55 0.46 12.91
C ASP A 32 15.25 0.48 11.40
N VAL A 33 14.85 1.65 10.88
CA VAL A 33 14.39 1.80 9.49
C VAL A 33 15.45 2.50 8.65
N ASP A 34 15.91 1.82 7.61
CA ASP A 34 16.81 2.37 6.60
C ASP A 34 16.06 2.72 5.32
N PHE A 35 16.51 3.78 4.65
CA PHE A 35 15.98 4.22 3.37
C PHE A 35 17.04 4.10 2.27
N PRO A 36 17.08 2.99 1.51
CA PRO A 36 18.04 2.83 0.42
C PRO A 36 17.79 3.85 -0.70
N PRO A 37 18.70 4.81 -0.95
CA PRO A 37 18.45 5.89 -1.93
C PRO A 37 18.45 5.39 -3.38
N ALA A 38 18.97 4.18 -3.62
CA ALA A 38 19.02 3.59 -4.96
C ALA A 38 17.70 2.94 -5.39
N GLN A 39 16.67 2.91 -4.53
CA GLN A 39 15.36 2.35 -4.88
C GLN A 39 14.67 3.12 -6.01
N SER A 40 13.69 2.51 -6.66
CA SER A 40 12.92 3.11 -7.75
C SER A 40 11.51 2.51 -7.84
N CYS A 41 10.78 2.84 -8.90
CA CYS A 41 9.48 2.22 -9.18
C CYS A 41 9.57 0.69 -9.26
N CYS A 42 8.56 -0.01 -8.75
CA CYS A 42 8.45 -1.48 -8.86
C CYS A 42 8.28 -1.99 -10.30
N GLY A 43 7.87 -1.12 -11.23
CA GLY A 43 7.65 -1.46 -12.64
C GLY A 43 6.21 -1.84 -12.99
N GLN A 44 5.27 -1.77 -12.05
CA GLN A 44 3.87 -2.17 -12.30
C GLN A 44 3.20 -1.42 -13.46
N PRO A 45 3.35 -0.08 -13.64
CA PRO A 45 2.75 0.62 -14.77
C PRO A 45 3.18 0.05 -16.14
N GLN A 46 4.46 -0.23 -16.30
CA GLN A 46 5.01 -0.82 -17.52
C GLN A 46 4.51 -2.25 -17.72
N TYR A 47 4.51 -3.04 -16.65
CA TYR A 47 4.06 -4.43 -16.70
C TYR A 47 2.58 -4.54 -17.09
N ASN A 48 1.71 -3.77 -16.43
CA ASN A 48 0.27 -3.74 -16.70
C ASN A 48 -0.06 -3.17 -18.08
N SER A 49 0.86 -2.41 -18.67
CA SER A 49 0.73 -1.88 -20.04
C SER A 49 1.17 -2.87 -21.14
N GLY A 50 1.66 -4.06 -20.74
CA GLY A 50 2.13 -5.07 -21.68
C GLY A 50 3.60 -4.93 -22.09
N TYR A 51 4.42 -4.16 -21.35
CA TYR A 51 5.85 -3.94 -21.63
C TYR A 51 6.77 -4.62 -20.59
N PRO A 52 6.72 -5.96 -20.41
CA PRO A 52 7.51 -6.63 -19.37
C PRO A 52 9.03 -6.48 -19.59
N LYS A 53 9.51 -6.34 -20.83
CA LYS A 53 10.93 -6.07 -21.11
C LYS A 53 11.41 -4.74 -20.55
N ALA A 54 10.56 -3.70 -20.54
CA ALA A 54 10.87 -2.40 -19.97
C ALA A 54 10.98 -2.43 -18.44
N CYS A 55 10.48 -3.49 -17.79
CA CYS A 55 10.58 -3.67 -16.34
C CYS A 55 11.95 -4.24 -15.92
N GLU A 56 12.69 -4.90 -16.79
CA GLU A 56 13.95 -5.58 -16.44
C GLU A 56 14.97 -4.66 -15.73
N PRO A 57 15.26 -3.43 -16.23
CA PRO A 57 16.16 -2.51 -15.51
C PRO A 57 15.66 -2.15 -14.11
N LEU A 58 14.33 -2.05 -13.91
CA LEU A 58 13.71 -1.74 -12.62
C LEU A 58 13.85 -2.92 -11.66
N VAL A 59 13.63 -4.16 -12.14
CA VAL A 59 13.86 -5.39 -11.36
C VAL A 59 15.32 -5.49 -10.90
N ARG A 60 16.28 -5.25 -11.80
CA ARG A 60 17.71 -5.23 -11.47
C ARG A 60 18.06 -4.16 -10.43
N ARG A 61 17.42 -2.99 -10.51
CA ARG A 61 17.60 -1.91 -9.54
C ARG A 61 17.03 -2.29 -8.18
N THR A 62 15.81 -2.85 -8.13
CA THR A 62 15.16 -3.33 -6.91
C THR A 62 16.03 -4.36 -6.19
N VAL A 63 16.51 -5.37 -6.90
CA VAL A 63 17.41 -6.38 -6.34
C VAL A 63 18.67 -5.74 -5.74
N ARG A 64 19.32 -4.81 -6.46
CA ARG A 64 20.55 -4.16 -5.97
C ARG A 64 20.28 -3.26 -4.76
N ALA A 65 19.16 -2.52 -4.77
CA ALA A 65 18.81 -1.61 -3.68
C ALA A 65 18.55 -2.34 -2.36
N PHE A 66 18.00 -3.55 -2.43
CA PHE A 66 17.55 -4.30 -1.25
C PHE A 66 18.36 -5.57 -0.94
N ALA A 67 19.47 -5.82 -1.65
CA ALA A 67 20.26 -7.06 -1.53
C ALA A 67 20.76 -7.37 -0.11
N GLY A 68 21.08 -6.36 0.68
CA GLY A 68 21.70 -6.54 2.01
C GLY A 68 20.70 -6.56 3.18
N TYR A 69 19.39 -6.50 2.90
CA TYR A 69 18.38 -6.40 3.95
C TYR A 69 17.67 -7.75 4.17
N GLU A 70 17.49 -8.10 5.44
CA GLU A 70 16.70 -9.27 5.85
C GLU A 70 15.21 -9.05 5.63
N HIS A 71 14.74 -7.83 5.84
CA HIS A 71 13.34 -7.45 5.63
C HIS A 71 13.25 -6.15 4.84
N VAL A 72 12.34 -6.14 3.88
CA VAL A 72 11.95 -4.97 3.08
C VAL A 72 10.47 -4.73 3.28
N VAL A 73 10.10 -3.56 3.81
CA VAL A 73 8.70 -3.23 4.12
C VAL A 73 8.21 -2.13 3.19
N ALA A 74 7.06 -2.36 2.57
CA ALA A 74 6.43 -1.37 1.70
C ALA A 74 4.98 -1.09 2.12
N PRO A 75 4.59 0.19 2.30
CA PRO A 75 3.20 0.59 2.49
C PRO A 75 2.48 0.66 1.12
N SER A 76 2.43 -0.47 0.41
CA SER A 76 1.76 -0.57 -0.89
C SER A 76 1.60 -2.04 -1.28
N GLY A 77 0.40 -2.57 -1.17
CA GLY A 77 0.08 -3.93 -1.56
C GLY A 77 0.35 -4.22 -3.04
N SER A 78 0.10 -3.24 -3.93
CA SER A 78 0.34 -3.40 -5.36
C SER A 78 1.82 -3.50 -5.72
N CYS A 79 2.69 -2.73 -5.05
CA CYS A 79 4.13 -2.79 -5.27
C CYS A 79 4.74 -4.09 -4.73
N VAL A 80 4.30 -4.55 -3.56
CA VAL A 80 4.74 -5.84 -3.00
C VAL A 80 4.30 -6.99 -3.90
N ALA A 81 3.05 -6.98 -4.36
CA ALA A 81 2.56 -7.99 -5.30
C ALA A 81 3.35 -7.98 -6.62
N MET A 82 3.70 -6.80 -7.15
CA MET A 82 4.56 -6.69 -8.33
C MET A 82 5.93 -7.35 -8.11
N VAL A 83 6.55 -7.12 -6.95
CA VAL A 83 7.86 -7.73 -6.62
C VAL A 83 7.73 -9.24 -6.44
N ARG A 84 6.72 -9.71 -5.71
CA ARG A 84 6.57 -11.15 -5.39
C ARG A 84 6.09 -11.99 -6.58
N ASP A 85 5.20 -11.47 -7.42
CA ASP A 85 4.57 -12.22 -8.51
C ASP A 85 5.19 -11.95 -9.88
N ALA A 86 5.39 -10.68 -10.26
CA ALA A 86 5.82 -10.33 -11.60
C ALA A 86 7.36 -10.31 -11.77
N HIS A 87 8.13 -9.88 -10.76
CA HIS A 87 9.60 -9.87 -10.88
C HIS A 87 10.20 -11.25 -11.18
N PRO A 88 9.74 -12.36 -10.56
CA PRO A 88 10.22 -13.70 -10.93
C PRO A 88 9.99 -14.03 -12.41
N ARG A 89 8.83 -13.70 -12.97
CA ARG A 89 8.49 -13.93 -14.38
C ARG A 89 9.35 -13.09 -15.32
N ILE A 90 9.61 -11.83 -14.96
CA ILE A 90 10.49 -10.93 -15.72
C ILE A 90 11.92 -11.45 -15.68
N ALA A 91 12.40 -11.80 -14.49
CA ALA A 91 13.76 -12.32 -14.28
C ALA A 91 14.02 -13.63 -15.05
N ALA A 92 13.04 -14.55 -15.06
CA ALA A 92 13.14 -15.80 -15.82
C ALA A 92 13.34 -15.55 -17.33
N ARG A 93 12.67 -14.52 -17.89
CA ARG A 93 12.84 -14.13 -19.29
C ARG A 93 14.17 -13.43 -19.57
N ALA A 94 14.67 -12.66 -18.61
CA ALA A 94 15.95 -11.95 -18.73
C ALA A 94 17.16 -12.86 -18.60
N GLY A 95 17.05 -13.96 -17.85
CA GLY A 95 18.11 -14.95 -17.66
C GLY A 95 19.30 -14.48 -16.83
N GLY A 96 20.43 -15.17 -16.99
CA GLY A 96 21.66 -14.87 -16.28
C GLY A 96 21.54 -15.09 -14.76
N ARG A 97 22.06 -14.15 -13.96
CA ARG A 97 22.03 -14.22 -12.49
C ARG A 97 20.74 -13.60 -11.89
N LEU A 98 19.90 -12.96 -12.71
CA LEU A 98 18.75 -12.21 -12.22
C LEU A 98 17.68 -13.11 -11.55
N PRO A 99 17.35 -14.30 -12.09
CA PRO A 99 16.38 -15.19 -11.45
C PRO A 99 16.76 -15.59 -10.03
N ALA A 100 18.02 -15.97 -9.79
CA ALA A 100 18.48 -16.34 -8.46
C ALA A 100 18.42 -15.15 -7.48
N ALA A 101 18.85 -13.97 -7.91
CA ALA A 101 18.82 -12.78 -7.09
C ALA A 101 17.39 -12.31 -6.74
N VAL A 102 16.44 -12.46 -7.67
CA VAL A 102 15.03 -12.19 -7.41
C VAL A 102 14.42 -13.24 -6.47
N ALA A 103 14.74 -14.52 -6.65
CA ALA A 103 14.27 -15.60 -5.77
C ALA A 103 14.76 -15.41 -4.32
N GLU A 104 15.96 -14.86 -4.15
CA GLU A 104 16.50 -14.53 -2.82
C GLU A 104 15.80 -13.31 -2.18
N LEU A 105 15.43 -12.30 -2.98
CA LEU A 105 14.81 -11.07 -2.47
C LEU A 105 13.32 -11.25 -2.14
N THR A 106 12.55 -11.89 -3.02
CA THR A 106 11.06 -11.88 -2.95
C THR A 106 10.47 -12.36 -1.63
N PRO A 107 11.01 -13.37 -0.92
CA PRO A 107 10.49 -13.82 0.37
C PRO A 107 10.70 -12.81 1.51
N ARG A 108 11.57 -11.81 1.30
CA ARG A 108 11.93 -10.80 2.30
C ARG A 108 11.18 -9.48 2.11
N VAL A 109 10.28 -9.39 1.12
CA VAL A 109 9.51 -8.18 0.81
C VAL A 109 8.09 -8.35 1.36
N TYR A 110 7.71 -7.47 2.28
CA TYR A 110 6.45 -7.52 3.02
C TYR A 110 5.60 -6.28 2.76
N GLU A 111 4.30 -6.48 2.72
CA GLU A 111 3.36 -5.38 2.88
C GLU A 111 3.31 -4.98 4.37
N LEU A 112 3.02 -3.70 4.64
CA LEU A 112 3.09 -3.16 6.00
C LEU A 112 2.24 -3.94 7.02
N ALA A 113 0.97 -4.23 6.69
CA ALA A 113 0.10 -4.97 7.62
C ALA A 113 0.60 -6.40 7.86
N GLU A 114 1.07 -7.06 6.81
CA GLU A 114 1.69 -8.39 6.91
C GLU A 114 2.95 -8.35 7.78
N PHE A 115 3.83 -7.35 7.60
CA PHE A 115 5.03 -7.22 8.40
C PHE A 115 4.71 -7.02 9.89
N LEU A 116 3.74 -6.17 10.22
CA LEU A 116 3.32 -5.92 11.58
C LEU A 116 2.77 -7.18 12.25
N THR A 117 1.89 -7.91 11.58
CA THR A 117 1.19 -9.05 12.17
C THR A 117 2.01 -10.34 12.14
N ASP A 118 2.69 -10.64 11.04
CA ASP A 118 3.32 -11.95 10.82
C ASP A 118 4.80 -11.96 11.21
N VAL A 119 5.50 -10.81 11.11
CA VAL A 119 6.93 -10.72 11.44
C VAL A 119 7.12 -10.15 12.84
N LEU A 120 6.46 -9.03 13.17
CA LEU A 120 6.57 -8.44 14.51
C LEU A 120 5.60 -9.07 15.52
N GLY A 121 4.53 -9.75 15.07
CA GLY A 121 3.54 -10.37 15.92
C GLY A 121 2.70 -9.36 16.72
N VAL A 122 2.49 -8.15 16.17
CA VAL A 122 1.76 -7.08 16.87
C VAL A 122 0.49 -6.70 16.12
N GLU A 123 -0.59 -6.47 16.88
CA GLU A 123 -1.85 -5.91 16.39
C GLU A 123 -2.13 -4.55 17.02
N ASP A 124 -1.91 -4.41 18.34
CA ASP A 124 -1.96 -3.11 19.01
C ASP A 124 -0.59 -2.41 18.89
N VAL A 125 -0.55 -1.39 18.07
CA VAL A 125 0.63 -0.57 17.84
C VAL A 125 0.64 0.73 18.68
N GLY A 126 -0.27 0.85 19.65
CA GLY A 126 -0.43 2.04 20.49
C GLY A 126 -1.04 3.23 19.74
N ALA A 127 -1.79 2.97 18.66
CA ALA A 127 -2.42 4.01 17.88
C ALA A 127 -3.67 4.60 18.54
N TRP A 128 -3.95 5.86 18.25
CA TRP A 128 -5.18 6.56 18.66
C TRP A 128 -5.73 7.37 17.49
N PHE A 129 -7.01 7.12 17.14
CA PHE A 129 -7.64 7.76 16.00
C PHE A 129 -9.18 7.77 16.19
N PRO A 130 -9.75 8.81 16.85
CA PRO A 130 -11.16 8.84 17.26
C PRO A 130 -12.08 9.25 16.11
N HIS A 131 -12.14 8.42 15.06
CA HIS A 131 -12.95 8.66 13.87
C HIS A 131 -13.65 7.38 13.41
N ARG A 132 -14.74 7.56 12.66
CA ARG A 132 -15.43 6.47 11.95
C ARG A 132 -14.68 6.18 10.66
N VAL A 133 -14.22 4.95 10.52
CA VAL A 133 -13.35 4.50 9.42
C VAL A 133 -14.00 3.34 8.70
N THR A 134 -14.00 3.37 7.37
CA THR A 134 -14.27 2.19 6.54
C THR A 134 -13.01 1.80 5.77
N TYR A 135 -12.81 0.50 5.51
CA TYR A 135 -11.57 -0.01 4.92
C TYR A 135 -11.79 -0.56 3.51
N HIS A 136 -11.01 -0.06 2.54
CA HIS A 136 -10.93 -0.57 1.18
C HIS A 136 -9.74 -1.53 1.04
N PRO A 137 -9.95 -2.85 0.94
CA PRO A 137 -8.89 -3.78 0.57
C PRO A 137 -8.51 -3.57 -0.89
N SER A 138 -7.22 -3.36 -1.16
CA SER A 138 -6.75 -3.30 -2.54
C SER A 138 -6.85 -4.69 -3.18
N CYS A 139 -7.15 -4.76 -4.48
CA CYS A 139 -7.27 -6.06 -5.17
C CYS A 139 -5.95 -6.85 -5.16
N HIS A 140 -4.79 -6.19 -5.13
CA HIS A 140 -3.48 -6.83 -4.97
C HIS A 140 -3.27 -7.37 -3.55
N GLY A 141 -3.65 -6.59 -2.54
CA GLY A 141 -3.60 -7.04 -1.15
C GLY A 141 -4.50 -8.25 -0.92
N LEU A 142 -5.74 -8.17 -1.41
CA LEU A 142 -6.74 -9.22 -1.23
C LEU A 142 -6.40 -10.51 -1.99
N ARG A 143 -6.13 -10.40 -3.30
CA ARG A 143 -6.09 -11.56 -4.22
C ARG A 143 -4.69 -12.10 -4.49
N LEU A 144 -3.65 -11.24 -4.49
CA LEU A 144 -2.30 -11.66 -4.80
C LEU A 144 -1.44 -11.88 -3.54
N LEU A 145 -1.60 -11.02 -2.53
CA LEU A 145 -0.86 -11.16 -1.28
C LEU A 145 -1.60 -11.99 -0.22
N GLY A 146 -2.93 -12.13 -0.35
CA GLY A 146 -3.74 -12.84 0.62
C GLY A 146 -3.66 -12.22 2.02
N LEU A 147 -3.71 -10.88 2.10
CA LEU A 147 -3.59 -10.16 3.39
C LEU A 147 -4.70 -10.54 4.38
N GLY A 148 -5.85 -11.01 3.87
CA GLY A 148 -6.97 -11.42 4.71
C GLY A 148 -7.46 -10.32 5.63
N ASP A 149 -7.63 -10.65 6.91
CA ASP A 149 -8.13 -9.73 7.93
C ASP A 149 -7.04 -8.92 8.66
N ARG A 150 -5.75 -9.09 8.32
CA ARG A 150 -4.61 -8.40 8.98
C ARG A 150 -4.82 -6.89 9.11
N PRO A 151 -5.18 -6.14 8.04
CA PRO A 151 -5.44 -4.71 8.16
C PRO A 151 -6.63 -4.39 9.08
N LEU A 152 -7.66 -5.23 9.08
CA LEU A 152 -8.84 -5.05 9.93
C LEU A 152 -8.55 -5.31 11.41
N ARG A 153 -7.69 -6.31 11.73
CA ARG A 153 -7.23 -6.57 13.09
C ARG A 153 -6.44 -5.39 13.65
N LEU A 154 -5.52 -4.85 12.86
CA LEU A 154 -4.77 -3.64 13.21
C LEU A 154 -5.69 -2.44 13.45
N LEU A 155 -6.69 -2.20 12.58
CA LEU A 155 -7.65 -1.10 12.74
C LEU A 155 -8.55 -1.28 13.97
N ARG A 156 -8.99 -2.50 14.29
CA ARG A 156 -9.80 -2.79 15.48
C ARG A 156 -9.05 -2.53 16.79
N ALA A 157 -7.72 -2.65 16.78
CA ALA A 157 -6.87 -2.37 17.93
C ALA A 157 -6.59 -0.86 18.13
N VAL A 158 -6.96 0.01 17.17
CA VAL A 158 -6.75 1.46 17.29
C VAL A 158 -7.75 2.06 18.28
N ARG A 159 -7.24 2.71 19.32
CA ARG A 159 -8.09 3.34 20.35
C ARG A 159 -8.91 4.48 19.78
N GLY A 160 -10.20 4.49 20.09
CA GLY A 160 -11.17 5.50 19.65
C GLY A 160 -11.67 5.33 18.22
N LEU A 161 -11.13 4.41 17.43
CA LEU A 161 -11.57 4.15 16.07
C LEU A 161 -12.86 3.32 16.08
N GLU A 162 -13.86 3.74 15.31
CA GLU A 162 -15.04 2.97 14.98
C GLU A 162 -14.90 2.42 13.56
N LEU A 163 -14.72 1.10 13.43
CA LEU A 163 -14.57 0.44 12.14
C LEU A 163 -15.94 0.05 11.57
N LEU A 164 -16.29 0.66 10.44
CA LEU A 164 -17.54 0.41 9.73
C LEU A 164 -17.29 -0.52 8.53
N GLU A 165 -18.15 -1.52 8.37
CA GLU A 165 -18.05 -2.46 7.25
C GLU A 165 -18.31 -1.76 5.91
N LEU A 166 -17.45 -2.00 4.93
CA LEU A 166 -17.60 -1.49 3.57
C LEU A 166 -18.45 -2.47 2.76
N PRO A 167 -19.65 -2.08 2.28
CA PRO A 167 -20.40 -2.89 1.34
C PRO A 167 -19.58 -3.15 0.07
N GLU A 168 -19.70 -4.36 -0.49
CA GLU A 168 -18.96 -4.76 -1.68
C GLU A 168 -17.45 -4.47 -1.58
N ALA A 169 -16.86 -4.79 -0.40
CA ALA A 169 -15.47 -4.46 -0.09
C ALA A 169 -14.47 -5.01 -1.12
N GLU A 170 -14.74 -6.17 -1.70
CA GLU A 170 -13.86 -6.86 -2.64
C GLU A 170 -13.87 -6.27 -4.07
N GLU A 171 -14.78 -5.36 -4.38
CA GLU A 171 -14.81 -4.71 -5.68
C GLU A 171 -13.59 -3.80 -5.88
N CYS A 172 -13.11 -3.76 -7.13
CA CYS A 172 -11.96 -2.96 -7.50
C CYS A 172 -12.29 -1.46 -7.47
N CYS A 173 -11.31 -0.64 -7.07
CA CYS A 173 -11.42 0.81 -7.13
C CYS A 173 -11.43 1.40 -8.56
N GLY A 174 -11.08 0.60 -9.58
CA GLY A 174 -11.02 1.05 -10.97
C GLY A 174 -9.69 1.69 -11.41
N PHE A 175 -8.70 1.88 -10.53
CA PHE A 175 -7.45 2.53 -10.90
C PHE A 175 -6.65 1.73 -11.94
N GLY A 176 -6.20 0.51 -11.61
CA GLY A 176 -5.48 -0.39 -12.52
C GLY A 176 -4.24 0.19 -13.21
N GLY A 177 -3.63 1.25 -12.66
CA GLY A 177 -2.50 1.94 -13.28
C GLY A 177 -2.90 2.62 -14.60
N THR A 178 -2.32 2.18 -15.71
CA THR A 178 -2.64 2.70 -17.05
C THR A 178 -4.07 2.36 -17.52
N PHE A 179 -4.76 1.43 -16.86
CA PHE A 179 -6.15 1.12 -17.15
C PHE A 179 -7.05 2.35 -17.01
N ALA A 180 -6.86 3.15 -15.95
CA ALA A 180 -7.62 4.37 -15.73
C ALA A 180 -7.47 5.41 -16.86
N VAL A 181 -6.32 5.39 -17.55
CA VAL A 181 -6.06 6.29 -18.69
C VAL A 181 -6.60 5.69 -19.99
N LYS A 182 -6.44 4.38 -20.20
CA LYS A 182 -6.86 3.70 -21.43
C LYS A 182 -8.37 3.44 -21.49
N ASN A 183 -9.01 3.27 -20.33
CA ASN A 183 -10.43 2.96 -20.20
C ASN A 183 -11.12 3.91 -19.20
N PRO A 184 -11.07 5.24 -19.42
CA PRO A 184 -11.44 6.23 -18.41
C PRO A 184 -12.92 6.13 -18.00
N ALA A 185 -13.83 5.83 -18.93
CA ALA A 185 -15.25 5.70 -18.64
C ALA A 185 -15.53 4.53 -17.68
N VAL A 186 -14.95 3.37 -17.94
CA VAL A 186 -15.11 2.18 -17.09
C VAL A 186 -14.47 2.39 -15.74
N SER A 187 -13.24 2.94 -15.71
CA SER A 187 -12.52 3.26 -14.49
C SER A 187 -13.31 4.24 -13.60
N ALA A 188 -13.90 5.28 -14.20
CA ALA A 188 -14.71 6.25 -13.48
C ALA A 188 -16.02 5.64 -12.92
N ALA A 189 -16.67 4.75 -13.67
CA ALA A 189 -17.86 4.04 -13.20
C ALA A 189 -17.52 3.17 -11.97
N MET A 190 -16.46 2.35 -12.06
CA MET A 190 -15.99 1.53 -10.93
C MET A 190 -15.65 2.38 -9.68
N ALA A 191 -15.02 3.53 -9.88
CA ALA A 191 -14.72 4.44 -8.76
C ALA A 191 -15.99 5.07 -8.17
N ALA A 192 -16.98 5.39 -9.01
CA ALA A 192 -18.26 5.94 -8.57
C ALA A 192 -19.03 4.92 -7.71
N ASP A 193 -19.12 3.66 -8.14
CA ASP A 193 -19.76 2.59 -7.37
C ASP A 193 -19.06 2.37 -6.03
N LYS A 194 -17.71 2.26 -6.03
CA LYS A 194 -16.94 2.08 -4.80
C LYS A 194 -17.07 3.26 -3.84
N THR A 195 -17.08 4.51 -4.35
CA THR A 195 -17.26 5.68 -3.49
C THR A 195 -18.68 5.80 -2.97
N ALA A 196 -19.71 5.38 -3.73
CA ALA A 196 -21.08 5.31 -3.26
C ALA A 196 -21.24 4.34 -2.09
N ASN A 197 -20.66 3.14 -2.20
CA ASN A 197 -20.63 2.16 -1.12
C ASN A 197 -19.91 2.70 0.13
N ALA A 198 -18.78 3.39 -0.05
CA ALA A 198 -18.04 3.97 1.06
C ALA A 198 -18.83 5.12 1.74
N LEU A 199 -19.52 5.97 0.98
CA LEU A 199 -20.36 7.05 1.50
C LEU A 199 -21.57 6.51 2.27
N ALA A 200 -22.16 5.41 1.81
CA ALA A 200 -23.30 4.77 2.46
C ALA A 200 -22.99 4.28 3.88
N THR A 201 -21.71 4.03 4.21
CA THR A 201 -21.30 3.62 5.58
C THR A 201 -21.45 4.74 6.61
N GLY A 202 -21.47 6.00 6.19
CA GLY A 202 -21.41 7.14 7.09
C GLY A 202 -20.03 7.36 7.74
N ALA A 203 -18.97 6.72 7.22
CA ALA A 203 -17.61 6.93 7.69
C ALA A 203 -17.10 8.34 7.40
N GLU A 204 -16.13 8.78 8.21
CA GLU A 204 -15.41 10.05 8.01
C GLU A 204 -14.14 9.84 7.19
N VAL A 205 -13.59 8.62 7.23
CA VAL A 205 -12.34 8.24 6.58
C VAL A 205 -12.51 6.95 5.80
N LEU A 206 -12.04 6.95 4.55
CA LEU A 206 -11.84 5.77 3.72
C LEU A 206 -10.38 5.34 3.84
N CYS A 207 -10.13 4.32 4.62
CA CYS A 207 -8.79 3.75 4.81
C CYS A 207 -8.44 2.76 3.71
N GLY A 208 -7.17 2.65 3.37
CA GLY A 208 -6.63 1.61 2.49
C GLY A 208 -5.14 1.42 2.66
N GLY A 209 -4.61 0.29 2.20
CA GLY A 209 -3.18 -0.04 2.20
C GLY A 209 -2.47 0.25 0.87
N ASP A 210 -3.09 1.01 -0.03
CA ASP A 210 -2.52 1.34 -1.34
C ASP A 210 -2.95 2.73 -1.81
N ASN A 211 -2.00 3.65 -1.84
CA ASN A 211 -2.23 5.03 -2.21
C ASN A 211 -2.67 5.24 -3.66
N SER A 212 -2.37 4.31 -4.54
CA SER A 212 -2.86 4.40 -5.92
C SER A 212 -4.39 4.28 -6.00
N CYS A 213 -4.97 3.39 -5.19
CA CYS A 213 -6.42 3.30 -5.02
C CYS A 213 -6.98 4.56 -4.33
N LEU A 214 -6.35 5.00 -3.24
CA LEU A 214 -6.82 6.14 -2.46
C LEU A 214 -6.79 7.45 -3.26
N LEU A 215 -5.78 7.68 -4.09
CA LEU A 215 -5.73 8.83 -5.00
C LEU A 215 -6.87 8.82 -6.01
N HIS A 216 -7.16 7.66 -6.59
CA HIS A 216 -8.24 7.50 -7.57
C HIS A 216 -9.61 7.73 -6.95
N LEU A 217 -9.91 7.07 -5.84
CA LEU A 217 -11.15 7.24 -5.09
C LEU A 217 -11.28 8.66 -4.52
N GLY A 218 -10.20 9.22 -4.00
CA GLY A 218 -10.14 10.59 -3.50
C GLY A 218 -10.41 11.65 -4.57
N GLY A 219 -9.94 11.41 -5.80
CA GLY A 219 -10.26 12.25 -6.96
C GLY A 219 -11.76 12.22 -7.27
N THR A 220 -12.39 11.06 -7.19
CA THR A 220 -13.84 10.88 -7.40
C THR A 220 -14.63 11.57 -6.28
N LEU A 221 -14.29 11.34 -5.02
CA LEU A 221 -14.94 11.97 -3.85
C LEU A 221 -14.86 13.51 -3.90
N ARG A 222 -13.69 14.05 -4.28
CA ARG A 222 -13.56 15.54 -4.45
C ARG A 222 -14.49 16.09 -5.52
N ARG A 223 -14.63 15.41 -6.67
CA ARG A 223 -15.55 15.82 -7.74
C ARG A 223 -17.03 15.77 -7.29
N GLN A 224 -17.36 14.85 -6.39
CA GLN A 224 -18.68 14.70 -5.81
C GLN A 224 -18.94 15.71 -4.68
N GLY A 225 -17.95 16.50 -4.25
CA GLY A 225 -18.06 17.38 -3.09
C GLY A 225 -18.22 16.63 -1.76
N ALA A 226 -17.84 15.35 -1.73
CA ALA A 226 -18.00 14.49 -0.55
C ALA A 226 -16.98 14.83 0.55
N ARG A 227 -17.41 14.66 1.82
CA ARG A 227 -16.57 14.91 3.00
C ARG A 227 -15.74 13.71 3.44
N LEU A 228 -15.99 12.51 2.88
CA LEU A 228 -15.23 11.30 3.15
C LEU A 228 -13.77 11.47 2.70
N ARG A 229 -12.82 11.29 3.60
CA ARG A 229 -11.40 11.56 3.36
C ARG A 229 -10.64 10.26 3.16
N PRO A 230 -9.93 10.06 2.03
CA PRO A 230 -9.02 8.93 1.88
C PRO A 230 -7.79 9.11 2.79
N LEU A 231 -7.38 8.04 3.47
CA LEU A 231 -6.21 8.03 4.33
C LEU A 231 -5.53 6.65 4.30
N HIS A 232 -4.20 6.65 4.24
CA HIS A 232 -3.47 5.39 4.23
C HIS A 232 -3.44 4.74 5.62
N LEU A 233 -3.48 3.40 5.66
CA LEU A 233 -3.40 2.61 6.90
C LEU A 233 -2.23 3.03 7.79
N ALA A 234 -1.04 3.24 7.21
CA ALA A 234 0.15 3.67 7.94
C ALA A 234 -0.06 4.98 8.71
N GLU A 235 -0.83 5.92 8.16
CA GLU A 235 -1.07 7.23 8.78
C GLU A 235 -2.02 7.11 9.98
N ILE A 236 -3.01 6.22 9.89
CA ILE A 236 -3.88 5.89 11.04
C ILE A 236 -3.06 5.21 12.13
N LEU A 237 -2.28 4.20 11.78
CA LEU A 237 -1.49 3.43 12.74
C LEU A 237 -0.35 4.25 13.37
N ALA A 238 0.16 5.27 12.68
CA ALA A 238 1.16 6.18 13.23
C ALA A 238 0.58 7.25 14.16
N SER A 239 -0.72 7.54 14.07
CA SER A 239 -1.41 8.53 14.90
C SER A 239 -1.42 8.12 16.38
N THR A 240 -1.16 9.07 17.28
CA THR A 240 -1.23 8.88 18.74
C THR A 240 -1.92 10.08 19.39
N GLU A 241 -2.30 9.97 20.67
CA GLU A 241 -2.87 11.10 21.42
C GLU A 241 -1.88 12.30 21.51
N ALA A 242 -0.59 12.01 21.70
CA ALA A 242 0.45 13.02 21.78
C ALA A 242 0.79 13.65 20.42
N ALA A 243 0.61 12.90 19.34
CA ALA A 243 0.86 13.33 17.97
C ALA A 243 -0.28 12.87 17.06
N PRO A 244 -1.48 13.47 17.19
CA PRO A 244 -2.64 13.08 16.40
C PRO A 244 -2.41 13.39 14.92
N TRP A 245 -2.91 12.50 14.07
CA TRP A 245 -2.94 12.76 12.64
C TRP A 245 -3.66 14.08 12.34
N ARG A 246 -3.05 14.88 11.47
CA ARG A 246 -3.65 16.12 10.96
C ARG A 246 -3.72 16.01 9.44
N ALA A 247 -4.88 16.36 8.88
CA ALA A 247 -4.95 16.53 7.43
C ALA A 247 -3.89 17.55 6.99
N ALA A 248 -3.17 17.25 5.91
CA ALA A 248 -2.37 18.26 5.26
C ALA A 248 -3.27 19.44 4.86
N PRO A 249 -2.83 20.69 5.01
CA PRO A 249 -3.58 21.88 4.64
C PRO A 249 -3.94 21.92 3.17
#